data_92511a93a768f9915b80394b9c3e89fe
#
_entry.id   92511a93a768f9915b80394b9c3e89fe
#
_cell.length_a   1.000
_cell.length_b   1.000
_cell.length_c   1.000
_cell.angle_alpha   90.00
_cell.angle_beta   90.00
_cell.angle_gamma   90.00
#
_symmetry.space_group_name_H-M   'P 1'
#
loop_
_entity.id
_entity.type
_entity.pdbx_description
1 polymer ?
#
loop_
_entity_poly.entity_id
_entity_poly.type
_entity_poly.pdbx_seq_one_letter_code
_entity_poly.pdbx_strand_id
1 'polypeptide(L)'
;MKDLCAIYTAAGVNYIDVAAEVSIVRAAKKGIEWAKKVFKNSPGLMISISDGDDIHFRKAKFDPLRCPPNCPRPCEKVCPTSAIDNSGIKENKCYGCGRCLNSCPLNLISDYEYNLSKDDLASTLQKIKPDAVEIHTDIDRIDSFKKVVNTLKNSEIKLKNISTSCGLNQKVQKSHEPEDLLKAIWERYEILNELKIPLIWQLDGRPMSGDLAPATGRNTVNLFEKIGSDLPPGLIQLAGGTNEKTHEFLNSKNLPDGIAFGSAARKIMQPL
;
A
#
# COMPACT_ATOMS: atom_id res chain seq x y z
N MET A 1 -2.76 -1.93 14.40
CA MET A 1 -2.10 -2.79 13.38
C MET A 1 -2.16 -4.27 13.75
N LYS A 2 -1.67 -4.68 14.92
CA LYS A 2 -1.69 -6.10 15.36
C LYS A 2 -3.10 -6.70 15.25
N ASP A 3 -4.09 -6.05 15.83
CA ASP A 3 -5.46 -6.57 15.89
C ASP A 3 -6.15 -6.60 14.52
N LEU A 4 -5.91 -5.57 13.67
CA LEU A 4 -6.36 -5.59 12.28
C LEU A 4 -5.80 -6.80 11.51
N CYS A 5 -4.50 -7.06 11.63
CA CYS A 5 -3.88 -8.20 10.95
C CYS A 5 -4.41 -9.53 11.50
N ALA A 6 -4.70 -9.62 12.81
CA ALA A 6 -5.33 -10.80 13.40
C ALA A 6 -6.73 -11.04 12.83
N ILE A 7 -7.55 -9.98 12.72
CA ILE A 7 -8.91 -10.07 12.18
C ILE A 7 -8.88 -10.45 10.69
N TYR A 8 -8.02 -9.84 9.88
CA TYR A 8 -7.89 -10.19 8.47
C TYR A 8 -7.39 -11.63 8.29
N THR A 9 -6.49 -12.09 9.15
CA THR A 9 -6.07 -13.50 9.17
C THR A 9 -7.26 -14.42 9.46
N ALA A 10 -8.08 -14.09 10.47
CA ALA A 10 -9.29 -14.85 10.82
C ALA A 10 -10.31 -14.84 9.67
N ALA A 11 -10.42 -13.73 8.94
CA ALA A 11 -11.30 -13.60 7.77
C ALA A 11 -10.83 -14.43 6.55
N GLY A 12 -9.64 -15.00 6.57
CA GLY A 12 -9.19 -15.91 5.52
C GLY A 12 -8.52 -15.24 4.32
N VAL A 13 -7.96 -14.02 4.47
CA VAL A 13 -7.24 -13.36 3.37
C VAL A 13 -5.99 -14.12 2.94
N ASN A 14 -5.61 -14.02 1.68
CA ASN A 14 -4.42 -14.65 1.13
C ASN A 14 -3.14 -13.87 1.46
N TYR A 15 -3.21 -12.54 1.42
CA TYR A 15 -2.12 -11.62 1.75
C TYR A 15 -2.59 -10.52 2.69
N ILE A 16 -1.69 -10.09 3.56
CA ILE A 16 -1.82 -8.85 4.33
C ILE A 16 -0.70 -7.93 3.87
N ASP A 17 -1.08 -6.84 3.23
CA ASP A 17 -0.16 -5.81 2.77
C ASP A 17 -0.01 -4.69 3.79
N VAL A 18 1.24 -4.30 4.04
CA VAL A 18 1.59 -3.25 5.00
C VAL A 18 2.76 -2.41 4.50
N ALA A 19 2.88 -1.19 5.01
CA ALA A 19 4.03 -0.35 4.72
C ALA A 19 5.36 -1.04 5.07
N ALA A 20 6.40 -0.78 4.28
CA ALA A 20 7.76 -1.31 4.45
C ALA A 20 8.50 -0.71 5.66
N GLU A 21 7.85 -0.73 6.81
CA GLU A 21 8.35 -0.22 8.09
C GLU A 21 8.52 -1.37 9.09
N VAL A 22 9.72 -1.54 9.63
CA VAL A 22 10.06 -2.66 10.54
C VAL A 22 9.10 -2.76 11.73
N SER A 23 8.68 -1.62 12.29
CA SER A 23 7.74 -1.56 13.42
C SER A 23 6.34 -2.06 13.04
N ILE A 24 5.86 -1.68 11.87
CA ILE A 24 4.56 -2.08 11.32
C ILE A 24 4.56 -3.57 11.01
N VAL A 25 5.60 -4.04 10.32
CA VAL A 25 5.76 -5.46 9.99
C VAL A 25 5.83 -6.33 11.24
N ARG A 26 6.55 -5.89 12.26
CA ARG A 26 6.60 -6.61 13.55
C ARG A 26 5.22 -6.71 14.20
N ALA A 27 4.44 -5.65 14.16
CA ALA A 27 3.06 -5.66 14.67
C ALA A 27 2.15 -6.57 13.83
N ALA A 28 2.27 -6.53 12.50
CA ALA A 28 1.52 -7.39 11.59
C ALA A 28 1.83 -8.88 11.85
N LYS A 29 3.10 -9.25 11.89
CA LYS A 29 3.54 -10.63 12.20
C LYS A 29 2.97 -11.13 13.53
N LYS A 30 3.00 -10.31 14.58
CA LYS A 30 2.40 -10.67 15.89
C LYS A 30 0.90 -10.92 15.79
N GLY A 31 0.17 -10.14 14.98
CA GLY A 31 -1.27 -10.34 14.76
C GLY A 31 -1.56 -11.63 14.00
N ILE A 32 -0.83 -11.87 12.90
CA ILE A 32 -0.94 -13.09 12.10
C ILE A 32 -0.63 -14.33 12.96
N GLU A 33 0.47 -14.33 13.69
CA GLU A 33 0.89 -15.45 14.54
C GLU A 33 -0.13 -15.74 15.65
N TRP A 34 -0.72 -14.70 16.23
CA TRP A 34 -1.77 -14.88 17.22
C TRP A 34 -3.00 -15.55 16.62
N ALA A 35 -3.48 -15.06 15.48
CA ALA A 35 -4.67 -15.60 14.82
C ALA A 35 -4.48 -17.04 14.31
N LYS A 36 -3.28 -17.38 13.82
CA LYS A 36 -2.92 -18.74 13.40
C LYS A 36 -3.13 -19.81 14.48
N LYS A 37 -3.05 -19.44 15.75
CA LYS A 37 -3.27 -20.40 16.87
C LYS A 37 -4.73 -20.83 16.98
N VAL A 38 -5.65 -20.00 16.48
CA VAL A 38 -7.10 -20.23 16.57
C VAL A 38 -7.69 -20.60 15.22
N PHE A 39 -7.22 -19.92 14.16
CA PHE A 39 -7.69 -20.07 12.80
C PHE A 39 -6.62 -20.76 11.95
N LYS A 40 -7.02 -21.69 11.10
CA LYS A 40 -6.08 -22.45 10.24
C LYS A 40 -5.45 -21.61 9.12
N ASN A 41 -5.90 -20.38 8.91
CA ASN A 41 -5.40 -19.51 7.84
C ASN A 41 -4.03 -18.92 8.18
N SER A 42 -3.18 -18.77 7.17
CA SER A 42 -1.84 -18.25 7.26
C SER A 42 -1.54 -17.37 6.05
N PRO A 43 -2.00 -16.11 6.08
CA PRO A 43 -1.75 -15.18 4.98
C PRO A 43 -0.26 -14.95 4.79
N GLY A 44 0.15 -14.71 3.54
CA GLY A 44 1.46 -14.14 3.24
C GLY A 44 1.56 -12.70 3.72
N LEU A 45 2.74 -12.29 4.13
CA LEU A 45 3.05 -10.90 4.43
C LEU A 45 3.59 -10.22 3.17
N MET A 46 2.86 -9.25 2.66
CA MET A 46 3.29 -8.36 1.59
C MET A 46 3.73 -7.02 2.19
N ILE A 47 4.70 -6.38 1.58
CA ILE A 47 5.07 -5.01 1.91
C ILE A 47 4.99 -4.13 0.68
N SER A 48 4.47 -2.91 0.86
CA SER A 48 4.37 -1.91 -0.19
C SER A 48 5.57 -0.97 -0.19
N ILE A 49 6.13 -0.76 -1.37
CA ILE A 49 7.18 0.22 -1.68
C ILE A 49 6.77 1.05 -2.89
N SER A 50 7.34 2.23 -3.06
CA SER A 50 7.10 3.07 -4.24
C SER A 50 8.39 3.29 -5.02
N ASP A 51 8.28 3.38 -6.35
CA ASP A 51 9.38 3.73 -7.24
C ASP A 51 9.58 5.25 -7.41
N GLY A 52 8.74 6.06 -6.77
CA GLY A 52 8.79 7.52 -6.82
C GLY A 52 7.82 8.15 -5.82
N ASP A 53 7.48 9.39 -6.06
CA ASP A 53 6.57 10.14 -5.21
C ASP A 53 5.17 9.51 -5.22
N ASP A 54 4.66 9.24 -4.01
CA ASP A 54 3.37 8.62 -3.83
C ASP A 54 2.73 9.15 -2.54
N ILE A 55 1.49 9.60 -2.65
CA ILE A 55 0.72 10.16 -1.53
C ILE A 55 0.49 9.16 -0.37
N HIS A 56 0.65 7.88 -0.62
CA HIS A 56 0.53 6.84 0.40
C HIS A 56 1.80 6.72 1.25
N PHE A 57 2.95 7.21 0.73
CA PHE A 57 4.25 7.15 1.39
C PHE A 57 4.62 8.53 1.90
N ARG A 58 4.18 8.86 3.12
CA ARG A 58 4.41 10.16 3.76
C ARG A 58 4.67 10.01 5.25
N LYS A 59 5.37 10.99 5.82
CA LYS A 59 5.54 11.13 7.27
C LYS A 59 5.17 12.54 7.70
N ALA A 60 4.74 12.68 8.94
CA ALA A 60 4.44 13.98 9.51
C ALA A 60 5.70 14.64 10.08
N LYS A 61 5.74 15.97 10.05
CA LYS A 61 6.78 16.81 10.67
C LYS A 61 6.20 18.07 11.28
N PHE A 62 6.85 18.59 12.30
CA PHE A 62 6.66 19.95 12.83
C PHE A 62 7.89 20.40 13.59
N ASP A 63 8.04 21.71 13.74
CA ASP A 63 9.05 22.31 14.60
C ASP A 63 8.51 22.39 16.04
N PRO A 64 9.08 21.65 17.00
CA PRO A 64 8.62 21.63 18.37
C PRO A 64 8.80 22.97 19.10
N LEU A 65 9.72 23.83 18.66
CA LEU A 65 9.94 25.18 19.23
C LEU A 65 8.76 26.12 18.95
N ARG A 66 7.96 25.84 17.94
CA ARG A 66 6.73 26.61 17.61
C ARG A 66 5.53 26.17 18.44
N CYS A 67 5.64 25.07 19.18
CA CYS A 67 4.54 24.53 19.97
C CYS A 67 4.47 25.27 21.31
N PRO A 68 3.33 25.91 21.68
CA PRO A 68 3.22 26.60 22.97
C PRO A 68 3.43 25.64 24.16
N PRO A 69 4.10 26.09 25.21
CA PRO A 69 4.37 25.26 26.39
C PRO A 69 3.11 24.71 27.09
N ASN A 70 1.99 25.42 26.98
CA ASN A 70 0.68 25.06 27.58
C ASN A 70 -0.24 24.31 26.62
N CYS A 71 0.25 23.88 25.46
CA CYS A 71 -0.57 23.13 24.52
C CYS A 71 -0.99 21.76 25.10
N PRO A 72 -2.28 21.39 25.07
CA PRO A 72 -2.77 20.10 25.58
C PRO A 72 -2.33 18.90 24.71
N ARG A 73 -1.60 19.16 23.61
CA ARG A 73 -0.99 18.20 22.70
C ARG A 73 -1.95 17.12 22.15
N PRO A 74 -3.04 17.51 21.54
CA PRO A 74 -3.99 16.54 20.99
C PRO A 74 -3.35 15.65 19.93
N CYS A 75 -2.33 16.15 19.22
CA CYS A 75 -1.57 15.38 18.23
C CYS A 75 -0.86 14.16 18.84
N GLU A 76 -0.34 14.28 20.07
CA GLU A 76 0.30 13.18 20.81
C GLU A 76 -0.74 12.11 21.18
N LYS A 77 -1.92 12.55 21.65
CA LYS A 77 -3.02 11.66 22.06
C LYS A 77 -3.60 10.83 20.92
N VAL A 78 -3.65 11.38 19.71
CA VAL A 78 -4.18 10.68 18.53
C VAL A 78 -3.13 9.83 17.81
N CYS A 79 -1.86 9.90 18.22
CA CYS A 79 -0.79 9.17 17.55
C CYS A 79 -0.79 7.70 17.97
N PRO A 80 -1.13 6.75 17.07
CA PRO A 80 -1.30 5.34 17.43
C PRO A 80 0.02 4.61 17.71
N THR A 81 1.16 5.21 17.37
CA THR A 81 2.49 4.64 17.58
C THR A 81 3.32 5.40 18.62
N SER A 82 2.72 6.40 19.28
CA SER A 82 3.44 7.30 20.20
C SER A 82 4.72 7.87 19.55
N ALA A 83 4.58 8.27 18.28
CA ALA A 83 5.68 8.87 17.54
C ALA A 83 5.90 10.36 17.88
N ILE A 84 4.97 11.00 18.58
CA ILE A 84 4.99 12.44 18.88
C ILE A 84 5.27 12.65 20.36
N ASP A 85 6.22 13.50 20.66
CA ASP A 85 6.50 13.98 22.03
C ASP A 85 7.02 15.43 22.01
N ASN A 86 7.56 15.89 23.14
CA ASN A 86 8.11 17.25 23.31
C ASN A 86 9.26 17.57 22.35
N SER A 87 9.97 16.56 21.86
CA SER A 87 11.10 16.73 20.92
C SER A 87 10.67 16.75 19.46
N GLY A 88 9.37 16.58 19.18
CA GLY A 88 8.86 16.55 17.83
C GLY A 88 8.31 15.18 17.41
N ILE A 89 8.50 14.81 16.15
CA ILE A 89 8.05 13.53 15.61
C ILE A 89 9.24 12.60 15.40
N LYS A 90 9.17 11.43 16.02
CA LYS A 90 10.14 10.34 15.83
C LYS A 90 9.85 9.64 14.51
N GLU A 91 10.68 9.92 13.50
CA GLU A 91 10.49 9.44 12.14
C GLU A 91 10.38 7.92 12.05
N ASN A 92 11.22 7.20 12.80
CA ASN A 92 11.23 5.73 12.85
C ASN A 92 9.98 5.11 13.48
N LYS A 93 9.10 5.90 14.11
CA LYS A 93 7.80 5.47 14.64
C LYS A 93 6.63 5.99 13.82
N CYS A 94 6.82 7.06 13.05
CA CYS A 94 5.78 7.65 12.22
C CYS A 94 5.61 6.81 10.94
N TYR A 95 4.41 6.28 10.72
CA TYR A 95 4.05 5.56 9.48
C TYR A 95 3.09 6.34 8.58
N GLY A 96 2.94 7.65 8.79
CA GLY A 96 2.21 8.52 7.88
C GLY A 96 0.68 8.44 7.92
N CYS A 97 0.08 7.99 9.02
CA CYS A 97 -1.39 7.86 9.11
C CYS A 97 -2.17 9.19 9.01
N GLY A 98 -1.51 10.35 9.15
CA GLY A 98 -2.08 11.68 8.99
C GLY A 98 -2.99 12.17 10.12
N ARG A 99 -3.29 11.37 11.15
CA ARG A 99 -4.22 11.74 12.24
C ARG A 99 -3.83 13.02 12.98
N CYS A 100 -2.54 13.27 13.11
CA CYS A 100 -2.02 14.45 13.80
C CYS A 100 -2.18 15.75 13.01
N LEU A 101 -2.29 15.70 11.68
CA LEU A 101 -2.40 16.88 10.83
C LEU A 101 -3.61 17.73 11.23
N ASN A 102 -4.79 17.12 11.24
CA ASN A 102 -6.05 17.78 11.57
C ASN A 102 -6.28 17.97 13.08
N SER A 103 -5.44 17.35 13.93
CA SER A 103 -5.58 17.46 15.38
C SER A 103 -4.84 18.66 15.97
N CYS A 104 -3.92 19.28 15.22
CA CYS A 104 -3.18 20.44 15.69
C CYS A 104 -4.01 21.71 15.55
N PRO A 105 -4.43 22.38 16.66
CA PRO A 105 -5.26 23.59 16.58
C PRO A 105 -4.52 24.77 15.98
N LEU A 106 -3.19 24.71 15.89
CA LEU A 106 -2.35 25.76 15.33
C LEU A 106 -1.83 25.44 13.91
N ASN A 107 -2.27 24.33 13.33
CA ASN A 107 -1.82 23.86 12.00
C ASN A 107 -0.29 23.82 11.83
N LEU A 108 0.45 23.50 12.90
CA LEU A 108 1.90 23.43 12.87
C LEU A 108 2.44 22.15 12.22
N ILE A 109 1.61 21.11 12.15
CA ILE A 109 2.02 19.80 11.64
C ILE A 109 1.73 19.74 10.15
N SER A 110 2.74 19.44 9.37
CA SER A 110 2.65 19.14 7.95
C SER A 110 3.14 17.72 7.68
N ASP A 111 2.82 17.19 6.51
CA ASP A 111 3.41 15.96 6.02
C ASP A 111 4.47 16.25 4.95
N TYR A 112 5.30 15.26 4.70
CA TYR A 112 6.24 15.25 3.60
C TYR A 112 6.32 13.85 3.03
N GLU A 113 6.62 13.77 1.75
CA GLU A 113 6.81 12.50 1.06
C GLU A 113 8.05 11.80 1.61
N TYR A 114 7.90 10.50 1.87
CA TYR A 114 8.95 9.67 2.43
C TYR A 114 9.08 8.39 1.63
N ASN A 115 10.12 8.32 0.83
CA ASN A 115 10.49 7.11 0.11
C ASN A 115 11.76 6.52 0.74
N LEU A 116 11.78 5.20 0.87
CA LEU A 116 12.99 4.51 1.28
C LEU A 116 14.08 4.74 0.22
N SER A 117 15.26 5.15 0.66
CA SER A 117 16.43 5.15 -0.21
C SER A 117 16.73 3.73 -0.68
N LYS A 118 17.48 3.56 -1.76
CA LYS A 118 17.83 2.22 -2.27
C LYS A 118 18.59 1.40 -1.24
N ASP A 119 19.51 2.03 -0.52
CA ASP A 119 20.33 1.37 0.51
C ASP A 119 19.47 0.99 1.71
N ASP A 120 18.54 1.86 2.10
CA ASP A 120 17.56 1.58 3.15
C ASP A 120 16.59 0.48 2.73
N LEU A 121 16.17 0.45 1.46
CA LEU A 121 15.29 -0.59 0.94
C LEU A 121 15.94 -1.97 1.08
N ALA A 122 17.16 -2.16 0.59
CA ALA A 122 17.87 -3.43 0.67
C ALA A 122 18.03 -3.90 2.13
N SER A 123 18.47 -2.99 3.02
CA SER A 123 18.63 -3.29 4.45
C SER A 123 17.30 -3.60 5.14
N THR A 124 16.23 -2.91 4.75
CA THR A 124 14.88 -3.10 5.30
C THR A 124 14.32 -4.45 4.86
N LEU A 125 14.46 -4.81 3.60
CA LEU A 125 14.05 -6.09 3.07
C LEU A 125 14.72 -7.26 3.81
N GLN A 126 16.03 -7.16 4.04
CA GLN A 126 16.79 -8.18 4.80
C GLN A 126 16.30 -8.34 6.25
N LYS A 127 15.90 -7.22 6.89
CA LYS A 127 15.34 -7.23 8.26
C LYS A 127 13.91 -7.77 8.30
N ILE A 128 13.09 -7.41 7.32
CA ILE A 128 11.65 -7.74 7.26
C ILE A 128 11.43 -9.16 6.79
N LYS A 129 12.14 -9.59 5.74
CA LYS A 129 11.94 -10.87 5.04
C LYS A 129 10.45 -11.10 4.72
N PRO A 130 9.87 -10.30 3.81
CA PRO A 130 8.47 -10.43 3.43
C PRO A 130 8.26 -11.67 2.55
N ASP A 131 7.02 -12.15 2.47
CA ASP A 131 6.63 -13.19 1.50
C ASP A 131 6.45 -12.62 0.09
N ALA A 132 6.01 -11.36 -0.01
CA ALA A 132 5.79 -10.66 -1.28
C ALA A 132 6.10 -9.17 -1.14
N VAL A 133 6.31 -8.52 -2.28
CA VAL A 133 6.51 -7.07 -2.39
C VAL A 133 5.49 -6.51 -3.37
N GLU A 134 4.84 -5.43 -3.00
CA GLU A 134 4.04 -4.60 -3.89
C GLU A 134 4.85 -3.36 -4.28
N ILE A 135 4.98 -3.11 -5.58
CA ILE A 135 5.64 -1.92 -6.13
C ILE A 135 4.56 -0.97 -6.64
N HIS A 136 4.36 0.13 -5.93
CA HIS A 136 3.56 1.24 -6.42
C HIS A 136 4.34 2.00 -7.49
N THR A 137 3.77 2.09 -8.67
CA THR A 137 4.38 2.74 -9.83
C THR A 137 3.39 3.63 -10.57
N ASP A 138 3.88 4.38 -11.53
CA ASP A 138 3.07 5.21 -12.43
C ASP A 138 3.53 4.97 -13.88
N ILE A 139 2.66 5.21 -14.85
CA ILE A 139 2.91 4.98 -16.29
C ILE A 139 4.27 5.55 -16.70
N ASP A 140 4.57 6.78 -16.30
CA ASP A 140 5.76 7.55 -16.73
C ASP A 140 7.04 7.20 -15.95
N ARG A 141 7.04 6.22 -15.01
CA ARG A 141 8.16 5.96 -14.08
C ARG A 141 8.98 4.70 -14.37
N ILE A 142 9.11 4.31 -15.64
CA ILE A 142 9.80 3.06 -16.00
C ILE A 142 11.25 2.97 -15.53
N ASP A 143 12.00 4.06 -15.57
CA ASP A 143 13.42 4.07 -15.15
C ASP A 143 13.57 3.95 -13.63
N SER A 144 12.66 4.56 -12.86
CA SER A 144 12.62 4.40 -11.41
C SER A 144 12.20 2.99 -11.03
N PHE A 145 11.23 2.43 -11.74
CA PHE A 145 10.81 1.04 -11.57
C PHE A 145 11.96 0.05 -11.78
N LYS A 146 12.73 0.19 -12.87
CA LYS A 146 13.96 -0.60 -13.14
C LYS A 146 14.93 -0.56 -11.97
N LYS A 147 15.12 0.61 -11.37
CA LYS A 147 16.03 0.78 -10.23
C LYS A 147 15.55 0.01 -8.99
N VAL A 148 14.24 0.03 -8.71
CA VAL A 148 13.63 -0.73 -7.61
C VAL A 148 13.78 -2.23 -7.86
N VAL A 149 13.45 -2.71 -9.05
CA VAL A 149 13.58 -4.13 -9.42
C VAL A 149 15.03 -4.61 -9.32
N ASN A 150 16.01 -3.82 -9.75
CA ASN A 150 17.42 -4.14 -9.57
C ASN A 150 17.81 -4.25 -8.08
N THR A 151 17.27 -3.38 -7.22
CA THR A 151 17.50 -3.49 -5.77
C THR A 151 16.89 -4.77 -5.20
N LEU A 152 15.68 -5.15 -5.63
CA LEU A 152 15.07 -6.42 -5.25
C LEU A 152 15.90 -7.62 -5.72
N LYS A 153 16.37 -7.63 -6.96
CA LYS A 153 17.24 -8.68 -7.53
C LYS A 153 18.50 -8.86 -6.71
N ASN A 154 19.15 -7.76 -6.34
CA ASN A 154 20.40 -7.77 -5.58
C ASN A 154 20.21 -8.05 -4.07
N SER A 155 18.99 -7.99 -3.55
CA SER A 155 18.71 -8.28 -2.14
C SER A 155 18.74 -9.76 -1.79
N GLU A 156 18.74 -10.64 -2.80
CA GLU A 156 18.72 -12.11 -2.65
C GLU A 156 17.59 -12.66 -1.78
N ILE A 157 16.50 -11.87 -1.62
CA ILE A 157 15.35 -12.29 -0.84
C ILE A 157 14.48 -13.23 -1.66
N LYS A 158 14.06 -14.31 -1.04
CA LYS A 158 13.13 -15.26 -1.65
C LYS A 158 11.70 -14.73 -1.51
N LEU A 159 11.16 -14.18 -2.58
CA LEU A 159 9.78 -13.73 -2.68
C LEU A 159 8.90 -14.83 -3.31
N LYS A 160 7.67 -14.96 -2.81
CA LYS A 160 6.64 -15.81 -3.41
C LYS A 160 5.93 -15.13 -4.57
N ASN A 161 5.73 -13.80 -4.45
CA ASN A 161 5.09 -12.98 -5.47
C ASN A 161 5.71 -11.57 -5.51
N ILE A 162 5.62 -10.95 -6.66
CA ILE A 162 5.78 -9.50 -6.82
C ILE A 162 4.46 -8.96 -7.36
N SER A 163 3.87 -7.99 -6.63
CA SER A 163 2.71 -7.24 -7.08
C SER A 163 3.16 -5.91 -7.68
N THR A 164 2.53 -5.49 -8.76
CA THR A 164 2.73 -4.16 -9.34
C THR A 164 1.40 -3.43 -9.36
N SER A 165 1.33 -2.35 -8.59
CA SER A 165 0.15 -1.50 -8.47
C SER A 165 0.29 -0.31 -9.39
N CYS A 166 -0.59 -0.20 -10.37
CA CYS A 166 -0.61 0.87 -11.35
C CYS A 166 -2.06 1.21 -11.74
N GLY A 167 -2.32 2.50 -11.93
CA GLY A 167 -3.64 3.00 -12.31
C GLY A 167 -3.53 4.19 -13.26
N LEU A 168 -4.69 4.63 -13.76
CA LEU A 168 -4.79 5.83 -14.57
C LEU A 168 -4.67 7.06 -13.66
N ASN A 169 -3.53 7.75 -13.72
CA ASN A 169 -3.28 8.93 -12.90
C ASN A 169 -3.96 10.18 -13.49
N GLN A 170 -5.00 10.66 -12.80
CA GLN A 170 -5.76 11.85 -13.23
C GLN A 170 -5.14 13.19 -12.77
N LYS A 171 -4.02 13.16 -12.04
CA LYS A 171 -3.42 14.37 -11.47
C LYS A 171 -2.41 15.08 -12.37
N VAL A 172 -1.93 14.43 -13.40
CA VAL A 172 -0.96 14.99 -14.34
C VAL A 172 -1.75 15.65 -15.48
N GLN A 173 -1.22 16.75 -16.04
CA GLN A 173 -1.80 17.47 -17.19
C GLN A 173 -2.04 16.61 -18.45
N LYS A 174 -1.66 15.34 -18.41
CA LYS A 174 -1.84 14.33 -19.44
C LYS A 174 -2.83 13.28 -18.92
N SER A 175 -4.01 13.21 -19.51
CA SER A 175 -4.91 12.09 -19.30
C SER A 175 -4.33 10.87 -20.01
N HIS A 176 -4.06 9.80 -19.26
CA HIS A 176 -3.69 8.52 -19.84
C HIS A 176 -4.95 7.69 -20.12
N GLU A 177 -4.93 7.02 -21.25
CA GLU A 177 -5.98 6.07 -21.63
C GLU A 177 -5.63 4.65 -21.13
N PRO A 178 -6.60 3.75 -21.05
CA PRO A 178 -6.34 2.36 -20.62
C PRO A 178 -5.26 1.64 -21.45
N GLU A 179 -5.14 1.97 -22.72
CA GLU A 179 -4.14 1.44 -23.63
C GLU A 179 -2.72 1.87 -23.26
N ASP A 180 -2.54 3.10 -22.76
CA ASP A 180 -1.25 3.59 -22.26
C ASP A 180 -0.83 2.80 -21.01
N LEU A 181 -1.80 2.52 -20.13
CA LEU A 181 -1.57 1.70 -18.95
C LEU A 181 -1.21 0.26 -19.32
N LEU A 182 -1.93 -0.33 -20.28
CA LEU A 182 -1.64 -1.68 -20.76
C LEU A 182 -0.22 -1.78 -21.31
N LYS A 183 0.20 -0.83 -22.15
CA LYS A 183 1.57 -0.76 -22.65
C LYS A 183 2.59 -0.65 -21.51
N ALA A 184 2.35 0.23 -20.54
CA ALA A 184 3.23 0.39 -19.39
C ALA A 184 3.34 -0.89 -18.53
N ILE A 185 2.25 -1.67 -18.40
CA ILE A 185 2.28 -2.96 -17.71
C ILE A 185 3.11 -3.98 -18.48
N TRP A 186 2.99 -4.05 -19.80
CA TRP A 186 3.83 -4.91 -20.63
C TRP A 186 5.32 -4.57 -20.54
N GLU A 187 5.68 -3.27 -20.54
CA GLU A 187 7.08 -2.84 -20.33
C GLU A 187 7.62 -3.30 -18.98
N ARG A 188 6.78 -3.30 -17.94
CA ARG A 188 7.15 -3.78 -16.60
C ARG A 188 7.25 -5.30 -16.53
N TYR A 189 6.40 -5.99 -17.28
CA TYR A 189 6.48 -7.44 -17.42
C TYR A 189 7.84 -7.90 -17.95
N GLU A 190 8.35 -7.26 -19.01
CA GLU A 190 9.67 -7.60 -19.57
C GLU A 190 10.79 -7.50 -18.53
N ILE A 191 10.72 -6.50 -17.65
CA ILE A 191 11.71 -6.31 -16.58
C ILE A 191 11.54 -7.36 -15.47
N LEU A 192 10.31 -7.62 -15.04
CA LEU A 192 10.01 -8.52 -13.92
C LEU A 192 10.15 -9.99 -14.30
N ASN A 193 9.88 -10.35 -15.55
CA ASN A 193 9.96 -11.72 -16.04
C ASN A 193 11.37 -12.33 -15.91
N GLU A 194 12.40 -11.49 -15.89
CA GLU A 194 13.78 -11.94 -15.63
C GLU A 194 13.96 -12.55 -14.24
N LEU A 195 13.17 -12.12 -13.26
CA LEU A 195 13.25 -12.60 -11.87
C LEU A 195 12.65 -14.00 -11.69
N LYS A 196 11.82 -14.47 -12.62
CA LYS A 196 11.11 -15.76 -12.56
C LYS A 196 10.27 -15.94 -11.28
N ILE A 197 9.74 -14.83 -10.75
CA ILE A 197 8.85 -14.79 -9.58
C ILE A 197 7.42 -14.61 -10.09
N PRO A 198 6.42 -15.34 -9.56
CA PRO A 198 5.02 -15.14 -9.92
C PRO A 198 4.55 -13.70 -9.70
N LEU A 199 3.84 -13.14 -10.68
CA LEU A 199 3.43 -11.74 -10.70
C LEU A 199 1.96 -11.57 -10.34
N ILE A 200 1.64 -10.41 -9.76
CA ILE A 200 0.28 -9.94 -9.50
C ILE A 200 0.16 -8.53 -10.12
N TRP A 201 -0.76 -8.36 -11.06
CA TRP A 201 -1.10 -7.08 -11.66
C TRP A 201 -2.23 -6.45 -10.88
N GLN A 202 -1.92 -5.43 -10.10
CA GLN A 202 -2.92 -4.73 -9.31
C GLN A 202 -3.43 -3.53 -10.10
N LEU A 203 -4.70 -3.60 -10.53
CA LEU A 203 -5.37 -2.54 -11.25
C LEU A 203 -6.00 -1.56 -10.27
N ASP A 204 -5.45 -0.35 -10.19
CA ASP A 204 -5.94 0.71 -9.32
C ASP A 204 -7.01 1.55 -10.03
N GLY A 205 -8.24 1.37 -9.64
CA GLY A 205 -9.36 2.17 -10.18
C GLY A 205 -9.34 3.63 -9.73
N ARG A 206 -8.68 3.93 -8.61
CA ARG A 206 -8.47 5.28 -8.09
C ARG A 206 -7.13 5.38 -7.37
N PRO A 207 -6.31 6.37 -7.70
CA PRO A 207 -5.00 6.55 -7.07
C PRO A 207 -5.07 7.07 -5.63
N MET A 208 -6.27 7.45 -5.12
CA MET A 208 -6.44 8.00 -3.77
C MET A 208 -7.22 7.06 -2.88
N SER A 209 -6.66 6.74 -1.70
CA SER A 209 -7.39 6.09 -0.62
C SER A 209 -8.30 7.08 0.13
N GLY A 210 -9.40 6.59 0.69
CA GLY A 210 -10.26 7.35 1.59
C GLY A 210 -11.65 7.69 1.07
N ASP A 211 -11.90 7.59 -0.23
CA ASP A 211 -13.25 7.68 -0.77
C ASP A 211 -13.93 6.32 -0.62
N LEU A 212 -15.08 6.35 0.05
CA LEU A 212 -15.84 5.15 0.44
C LEU A 212 -17.26 5.16 -0.13
N ALA A 213 -17.51 5.97 -1.16
CA ALA A 213 -18.79 5.93 -1.85
C ALA A 213 -19.02 4.54 -2.46
N PRO A 214 -20.25 3.99 -2.41
CA PRO A 214 -20.53 2.63 -2.90
C PRO A 214 -20.11 2.37 -4.35
N ALA A 215 -20.12 3.40 -5.19
CA ALA A 215 -19.79 3.30 -6.61
C ALA A 215 -18.26 3.33 -6.91
N THR A 216 -17.39 3.56 -5.93
CA THR A 216 -15.94 3.72 -6.20
C THR A 216 -15.29 2.46 -6.77
N GLY A 217 -15.77 1.29 -6.39
CA GLY A 217 -15.31 0.01 -6.94
C GLY A 217 -15.61 -0.20 -8.42
N ARG A 218 -16.51 0.58 -9.02
CA ARG A 218 -16.83 0.49 -10.46
C ARG A 218 -15.65 0.87 -11.34
N ASN A 219 -14.81 1.80 -10.91
CA ASN A 219 -13.70 2.29 -11.72
C ASN A 219 -12.66 1.17 -11.99
N THR A 220 -12.31 0.41 -10.95
CA THR A 220 -11.36 -0.70 -11.14
C THR A 220 -11.98 -1.85 -11.94
N VAL A 221 -13.28 -2.11 -11.77
CA VAL A 221 -14.01 -3.11 -12.60
C VAL A 221 -14.04 -2.67 -14.05
N ASN A 222 -14.38 -1.42 -14.35
CA ASN A 222 -14.38 -0.89 -15.73
C ASN A 222 -12.97 -0.96 -16.35
N LEU A 223 -11.94 -0.69 -15.58
CA LEU A 223 -10.55 -0.82 -16.05
C LEU A 223 -10.23 -2.28 -16.38
N PHE A 224 -10.57 -3.20 -15.48
CA PHE A 224 -10.42 -4.63 -15.70
C PHE A 224 -11.17 -5.14 -16.95
N GLU A 225 -12.41 -4.71 -17.15
CA GLU A 225 -13.20 -5.07 -18.33
C GLU A 225 -12.56 -4.59 -19.64
N LYS A 226 -11.85 -3.45 -19.61
CA LYS A 226 -11.21 -2.88 -20.79
C LYS A 226 -9.89 -3.57 -21.17
N ILE A 227 -9.04 -3.86 -20.19
CA ILE A 227 -7.67 -4.30 -20.46
C ILE A 227 -7.31 -5.67 -19.85
N GLY A 228 -8.18 -6.24 -19.01
CA GLY A 228 -7.85 -7.45 -18.25
C GLY A 228 -7.48 -8.65 -19.11
N SER A 229 -8.14 -8.84 -20.25
CA SER A 229 -7.85 -9.93 -21.20
C SER A 229 -6.51 -9.80 -21.90
N ASP A 230 -5.95 -8.60 -21.97
CA ASP A 230 -4.75 -8.27 -22.74
C ASP A 230 -3.52 -8.07 -21.85
N LEU A 231 -3.68 -8.25 -20.52
CA LEU A 231 -2.59 -8.18 -19.57
C LEU A 231 -1.55 -9.29 -19.78
N PRO A 232 -0.26 -9.02 -19.48
CA PRO A 232 0.75 -10.05 -19.53
C PRO A 232 0.52 -11.14 -18.48
N PRO A 233 1.20 -12.30 -18.60
CA PRO A 233 1.07 -13.40 -17.64
C PRO A 233 1.23 -12.97 -16.19
N GLY A 234 0.30 -13.39 -15.33
CA GLY A 234 0.24 -13.05 -13.90
C GLY A 234 -1.18 -13.15 -13.36
N LEU A 235 -1.33 -13.04 -12.06
CA LEU A 235 -2.65 -12.92 -11.42
C LEU A 235 -3.14 -11.47 -11.52
N ILE A 236 -4.45 -11.29 -11.66
CA ILE A 236 -5.08 -9.97 -11.75
C ILE A 236 -5.81 -9.67 -10.45
N GLN A 237 -5.45 -8.55 -9.82
CA GLN A 237 -6.07 -8.09 -8.58
C GLN A 237 -6.69 -6.71 -8.78
N LEU A 238 -7.93 -6.54 -8.36
CA LEU A 238 -8.59 -5.23 -8.33
C LEU A 238 -8.24 -4.47 -7.06
N ALA A 239 -7.95 -3.18 -7.18
CA ALA A 239 -7.66 -2.29 -6.07
C ALA A 239 -8.15 -0.85 -6.33
N GLY A 240 -7.85 0.06 -5.42
CA GLY A 240 -8.16 1.47 -5.59
C GLY A 240 -9.66 1.78 -5.60
N GLY A 241 -10.26 1.94 -4.41
CA GLY A 241 -11.68 2.26 -4.23
C GLY A 241 -12.59 1.06 -4.07
N THR A 242 -12.04 -0.14 -3.96
CA THR A 242 -12.78 -1.39 -3.71
C THR A 242 -13.50 -1.34 -2.36
N ASN A 243 -14.70 -1.89 -2.32
CA ASN A 243 -15.58 -1.97 -1.16
C ASN A 243 -16.50 -3.19 -1.25
N GLU A 244 -17.45 -3.34 -0.32
CA GLU A 244 -18.40 -4.44 -0.26
C GLU A 244 -19.29 -4.57 -1.51
N LYS A 245 -19.45 -3.48 -2.28
CA LYS A 245 -20.25 -3.45 -3.51
C LYS A 245 -19.46 -3.81 -4.77
N THR A 246 -18.14 -3.91 -4.69
CA THR A 246 -17.30 -4.14 -5.87
C THR A 246 -17.71 -5.41 -6.62
N HIS A 247 -18.07 -6.47 -5.91
CA HIS A 247 -18.49 -7.74 -6.50
C HIS A 247 -19.79 -7.64 -7.33
N GLU A 248 -20.68 -6.68 -7.01
CA GLU A 248 -21.95 -6.48 -7.73
C GLU A 248 -21.74 -5.93 -9.14
N PHE A 249 -20.58 -5.32 -9.40
CA PHE A 249 -20.22 -4.77 -10.72
C PHE A 249 -19.50 -5.79 -11.62
N LEU A 250 -19.07 -6.93 -11.07
CA LEU A 250 -18.33 -7.94 -11.83
C LEU A 250 -19.25 -8.77 -12.72
N ASN A 251 -18.78 -9.06 -13.92
CA ASN A 251 -19.43 -10.03 -14.80
C ASN A 251 -19.00 -11.44 -14.37
N SER A 252 -19.98 -12.30 -14.06
CA SER A 252 -19.73 -13.68 -13.63
C SER A 252 -18.94 -14.55 -14.63
N LYS A 253 -18.87 -14.16 -15.90
CA LYS A 253 -18.12 -14.86 -16.94
C LYS A 253 -16.66 -14.41 -17.05
N ASN A 254 -16.31 -13.26 -16.44
CA ASN A 254 -14.96 -12.69 -16.45
C ASN A 254 -14.66 -12.16 -15.06
N LEU A 255 -13.91 -12.92 -14.28
CA LEU A 255 -13.59 -12.60 -12.90
C LEU A 255 -12.07 -12.35 -12.75
N PRO A 256 -11.66 -11.36 -11.97
CA PRO A 256 -10.27 -11.22 -11.57
C PRO A 256 -9.86 -12.35 -10.61
N ASP A 257 -8.56 -12.58 -10.44
CA ASP A 257 -8.05 -13.58 -9.50
C ASP A 257 -8.18 -13.13 -8.04
N GLY A 258 -8.29 -11.82 -7.79
CA GLY A 258 -8.43 -11.30 -6.44
C GLY A 258 -8.93 -9.86 -6.37
N ILE A 259 -9.30 -9.46 -5.15
CA ILE A 259 -9.69 -8.08 -4.82
C ILE A 259 -8.94 -7.67 -3.55
N ALA A 260 -8.25 -6.54 -3.59
CA ALA A 260 -7.62 -5.93 -2.43
C ALA A 260 -8.57 -4.93 -1.76
N PHE A 261 -8.69 -4.99 -0.45
CA PHE A 261 -9.51 -4.09 0.34
C PHE A 261 -8.64 -3.27 1.31
N GLY A 262 -8.66 -1.95 1.16
CA GLY A 262 -7.91 -1.03 2.00
C GLY A 262 -8.80 -0.25 2.97
N SER A 263 -9.16 0.97 2.59
CA SER A 263 -9.89 1.92 3.44
C SER A 263 -11.28 1.43 3.85
N ALA A 264 -12.00 0.74 2.96
CA ALA A 264 -13.33 0.20 3.25
C ALA A 264 -13.26 -0.84 4.38
N ALA A 265 -12.36 -1.82 4.29
CA ALA A 265 -12.19 -2.84 5.33
C ALA A 265 -11.77 -2.21 6.67
N ARG A 266 -10.85 -1.24 6.65
CA ARG A 266 -10.45 -0.51 7.88
C ARG A 266 -11.60 0.25 8.51
N LYS A 267 -12.49 0.87 7.71
CA LYS A 267 -13.64 1.61 8.22
C LYS A 267 -14.65 0.70 8.92
N ILE A 268 -14.90 -0.48 8.37
CA ILE A 268 -15.78 -1.50 8.99
C ILE A 268 -15.25 -1.88 10.37
N MET A 269 -13.93 -1.95 10.54
CA MET A 269 -13.27 -2.36 11.78
C MET A 269 -13.05 -1.25 12.80
N GLN A 270 -13.19 0.02 12.42
CA GLN A 270 -12.94 1.17 13.32
C GLN A 270 -13.87 1.28 14.55
N PRO A 271 -15.13 0.80 14.53
CA PRO A 271 -15.98 0.80 15.70
C PRO A 271 -15.58 -0.21 16.79
N LEU A 272 -14.66 -1.11 16.49
CA LEU A 272 -14.13 -2.13 17.41
C LEU A 272 -12.82 -1.64 18.06
#